data_6a1fe2251e0ba3f48ba9427ae91c99ad
#
_entry.id   6a1fe2251e0ba3f48ba9427ae91c99ad
#
_cell.length_a   1.000
_cell.length_b   1.000
_cell.length_c   1.000
_cell.angle_alpha   90.00
_cell.angle_beta   90.00
_cell.angle_gamma   90.00
#
_symmetry.space_group_name_H-M   'P 1'
#
loop_
_entity.id
_entity.type
_entity.pdbx_description
1 polymer ?
#
loop_
_entity_poly.entity_id
_entity_poly.type
_entity_poly.pdbx_seq_one_letter_code
_entity_poly.pdbx_strand_id
1 'polypeptide(L)'
;MNLNVAPITDNLTELLNRIIDFTERRKEVLTRNLFDYRSNGFEPMDLPVHEFADTLTRGLAEYIRNKRLLLEDSPNIQFHDQGEFEAVATLDVRAQELLKNDTHAYVQDQIQKMSENLIHNRLAVELLRQKRKKETAYLNLQ
;
A
#
# COMPACT_ATOMS: atom_id res chain seq x y z
N MET A 1 25.71 11.00 -22.33
CA MET A 1 25.96 11.61 -21.04
C MET A 1 24.81 11.34 -20.09
N ASN A 2 25.07 10.61 -19.06
CA ASN A 2 24.04 10.24 -18.10
C ASN A 2 23.80 11.37 -17.12
N LEU A 3 22.79 12.12 -17.39
CA LEU A 3 22.27 13.03 -16.40
C LEU A 3 21.43 12.25 -15.44
N ASN A 4 22.00 11.85 -14.35
CA ASN A 4 21.26 11.27 -13.24
C ASN A 4 20.42 12.36 -12.58
N VAL A 5 19.44 12.88 -13.29
CA VAL A 5 18.38 13.68 -12.68
C VAL A 5 17.36 12.73 -12.03
N ALA A 6 17.49 11.45 -12.35
CA ALA A 6 16.57 10.42 -11.98
C ALA A 6 16.49 10.02 -10.49
N PRO A 7 17.53 10.10 -9.63
CA PRO A 7 17.42 9.52 -8.29
C PRO A 7 16.35 10.10 -7.40
N ILE A 8 16.09 11.42 -7.47
CA ILE A 8 15.05 12.06 -6.66
C ILE A 8 13.66 11.70 -7.17
N THR A 9 13.50 11.74 -8.49
CA THR A 9 12.26 11.39 -9.17
C THR A 9 11.94 9.91 -8.96
N ASP A 10 12.95 9.05 -9.04
CA ASP A 10 12.81 7.62 -8.87
C ASP A 10 12.42 7.25 -7.44
N ASN A 11 12.91 7.96 -6.43
CA ASN A 11 12.54 7.71 -5.04
C ASN A 11 11.06 7.97 -4.78
N LEU A 12 10.52 9.06 -5.30
CA LEU A 12 9.09 9.35 -5.19
C LEU A 12 8.26 8.38 -6.00
N THR A 13 8.70 8.03 -7.20
CA THR A 13 8.06 7.02 -8.03
C THR A 13 8.06 5.67 -7.31
N GLU A 14 9.17 5.29 -6.71
CA GLU A 14 9.26 4.06 -5.92
C GLU A 14 8.26 4.07 -4.77
N LEU A 15 8.20 5.15 -4.00
CA LEU A 15 7.25 5.28 -2.90
C LEU A 15 5.81 5.10 -3.36
N LEU A 16 5.43 5.78 -4.44
CA LEU A 16 4.08 5.68 -5.00
C LEU A 16 3.77 4.27 -5.50
N ASN A 17 4.73 3.64 -6.18
CA ASN A 17 4.58 2.27 -6.65
C ASN A 17 4.41 1.27 -5.50
N ARG A 18 5.08 1.50 -4.36
CA ARG A 18 4.90 0.66 -3.17
C ARG A 18 3.48 0.78 -2.63
N ILE A 19 2.94 1.99 -2.58
CA ILE A 19 1.56 2.22 -2.14
C ILE A 19 0.58 1.53 -3.08
N ILE A 20 0.78 1.67 -4.38
CA ILE A 20 -0.07 1.04 -5.39
C ILE A 20 -0.04 -0.48 -5.22
N ASP A 21 1.13 -1.08 -5.11
CA ASP A 21 1.28 -2.52 -4.98
C ASP A 21 0.67 -3.05 -3.67
N PHE A 22 0.92 -2.37 -2.55
CA PHE A 22 0.34 -2.74 -1.26
C PHE A 22 -1.19 -2.70 -1.31
N THR A 23 -1.76 -1.62 -1.86
CA THR A 23 -3.22 -1.47 -1.94
C THR A 23 -3.86 -2.48 -2.89
N GLU A 24 -3.18 -2.85 -3.98
CA GLU A 24 -3.65 -3.92 -4.87
C GLU A 24 -3.69 -5.27 -4.15
N ARG A 25 -2.65 -5.61 -3.40
CA ARG A 25 -2.61 -6.84 -2.61
C ARG A 25 -3.66 -6.84 -1.51
N ARG A 26 -3.84 -5.70 -0.83
CA ARG A 26 -4.86 -5.59 0.21
C ARG A 26 -6.27 -5.75 -0.37
N LYS A 27 -6.51 -5.22 -1.55
CA LYS A 27 -7.77 -5.41 -2.27
C LYS A 27 -8.12 -6.89 -2.42
N GLU A 28 -7.15 -7.72 -2.77
CA GLU A 28 -7.35 -9.16 -2.91
C GLU A 28 -7.76 -9.80 -1.58
N VAL A 29 -7.08 -9.44 -0.49
CA VAL A 29 -7.37 -9.97 0.84
C VAL A 29 -8.78 -9.56 1.28
N LEU A 30 -9.12 -8.29 1.15
CA LEU A 30 -10.43 -7.77 1.54
C LEU A 30 -11.55 -8.33 0.66
N THR A 31 -11.29 -8.54 -0.62
CA THR A 31 -12.26 -9.18 -1.52
C THR A 31 -12.57 -10.59 -1.04
N ARG A 32 -11.56 -11.35 -0.66
CA ARG A 32 -11.76 -12.70 -0.12
C ARG A 32 -12.57 -12.68 1.17
N ASN A 33 -12.30 -11.72 2.04
CA ASN A 33 -13.08 -11.54 3.28
C ASN A 33 -14.57 -11.30 3.00
N LEU A 34 -14.89 -10.59 1.91
CA LEU A 34 -16.28 -10.29 1.54
C LEU A 34 -16.98 -11.45 0.82
N PHE A 35 -16.24 -12.26 0.05
CA PHE A 35 -16.85 -13.32 -0.72
C PHE A 35 -16.87 -14.67 -0.01
N ASP A 36 -15.89 -14.94 0.84
CA ASP A 36 -15.69 -16.27 1.42
C ASP A 36 -16.07 -16.39 2.89
N TYR A 37 -16.61 -15.36 3.51
CA TYR A 37 -16.86 -15.35 4.96
C TYR A 37 -17.85 -16.41 5.43
N ARG A 38 -18.66 -16.95 4.53
CA ARG A 38 -19.62 -18.04 4.85
C ARG A 38 -19.02 -19.42 4.72
N SER A 39 -17.80 -19.54 4.22
CA SER A 39 -17.13 -20.80 4.06
C SER A 39 -16.74 -21.39 5.39
N ASN A 40 -16.77 -22.72 5.50
CA ASN A 40 -16.39 -23.43 6.74
C ASN A 40 -14.93 -23.15 7.08
N GLY A 41 -14.69 -22.74 8.33
CA GLY A 41 -13.32 -22.49 8.80
C GLY A 41 -12.72 -21.20 8.29
N PHE A 42 -13.52 -20.33 7.68
CA PHE A 42 -13.00 -19.06 7.18
C PHE A 42 -12.51 -18.17 8.32
N GLU A 43 -11.34 -17.58 8.12
CA GLU A 43 -10.75 -16.59 9.02
C GLU A 43 -10.47 -15.31 8.26
N PRO A 44 -11.04 -14.15 8.69
CA PRO A 44 -10.75 -12.90 8.02
C PRO A 44 -9.31 -12.46 8.26
N MET A 45 -8.66 -12.01 7.21
CA MET A 45 -7.27 -11.59 7.22
C MET A 45 -7.16 -10.13 6.81
N ASP A 46 -6.04 -9.50 7.15
CA ASP A 46 -5.69 -8.20 6.59
C ASP A 46 -4.18 -8.09 6.46
N LEU A 47 -3.73 -7.20 5.59
CA LEU A 47 -2.33 -6.85 5.49
C LEU A 47 -1.94 -5.89 6.62
N PRO A 48 -0.64 -5.81 6.96
CA PRO A 48 -0.17 -4.99 8.08
C PRO A 48 -0.15 -3.50 7.73
N VAL A 49 -1.32 -2.87 7.72
CA VAL A 49 -1.52 -1.48 7.28
C VAL A 49 -0.71 -0.50 8.13
N HIS A 50 -0.71 -0.68 9.45
CA HIS A 50 0.00 0.23 10.36
C HIS A 50 1.52 0.09 10.21
N GLU A 51 2.04 -1.12 10.08
CA GLU A 51 3.47 -1.33 9.80
C GLU A 51 3.88 -0.66 8.50
N PHE A 52 3.05 -0.81 7.47
CA PHE A 52 3.33 -0.21 6.18
C PHE A 52 3.34 1.32 6.26
N ALA A 53 2.32 1.91 6.89
CA ALA A 53 2.24 3.35 7.08
C ALA A 53 3.44 3.89 7.87
N ASP A 54 3.83 3.21 8.95
CA ASP A 54 4.99 3.59 9.76
C ASP A 54 6.29 3.54 8.95
N THR A 55 6.46 2.49 8.16
CA THR A 55 7.64 2.33 7.30
C THR A 55 7.72 3.46 6.26
N LEU A 56 6.59 3.79 5.62
CA LEU A 56 6.54 4.88 4.65
C LEU A 56 6.83 6.23 5.32
N THR A 57 6.27 6.48 6.49
CA THR A 57 6.47 7.73 7.23
C THR A 57 7.94 7.92 7.59
N ARG A 58 8.59 6.86 8.10
CA ARG A 58 10.02 6.90 8.42
C ARG A 58 10.88 7.05 7.17
N GLY A 59 10.53 6.34 6.11
CA GLY A 59 11.23 6.44 4.83
C GLY A 59 11.15 7.84 4.24
N LEU A 60 9.98 8.45 4.30
CA LEU A 60 9.78 9.81 3.82
C LEU A 60 10.54 10.84 4.68
N ALA A 61 10.53 10.67 6.00
CA ALA A 61 11.28 11.53 6.90
C ALA A 61 12.79 11.47 6.61
N GLU A 62 13.31 10.28 6.36
CA GLU A 62 14.72 10.10 5.97
C GLU A 62 15.00 10.77 4.62
N TYR A 63 14.09 10.65 3.67
CA TYR A 63 14.23 11.31 2.38
C TYR A 63 14.27 12.83 2.52
N ILE A 64 13.40 13.41 3.35
CA ILE A 64 13.38 14.86 3.61
C ILE A 64 14.68 15.32 4.25
N ARG A 65 15.20 14.55 5.19
CA ARG A 65 16.39 14.89 5.96
C ARG A 65 17.69 14.69 5.16
N ASN A 66 17.82 13.55 4.52
CA ASN A 66 19.08 13.09 3.90
C ASN A 66 18.99 12.84 2.39
N LYS A 67 17.85 13.14 1.77
CA LYS A 67 17.62 12.92 0.32
C LYS A 67 17.77 11.47 -0.11
N ARG A 68 17.53 10.54 0.80
CA ARG A 68 17.63 9.12 0.54
C ARG A 68 16.41 8.39 1.08
N LEU A 69 15.64 7.76 0.21
CA LEU A 69 14.52 6.94 0.62
C LEU A 69 15.05 5.63 1.21
N LEU A 70 14.69 5.36 2.46
CA LEU A 70 15.04 4.13 3.14
C LEU A 70 13.77 3.48 3.68
N LEU A 71 13.42 2.32 3.12
CA LEU A 71 12.28 1.53 3.55
C LEU A 71 12.81 0.31 4.29
N GLU A 72 12.65 0.32 5.60
CA GLU A 72 13.17 -0.73 6.46
C GLU A 72 12.16 -1.87 6.62
N ASP A 73 12.67 -3.08 6.72
CA ASP A 73 11.85 -4.26 7.00
C ASP A 73 11.21 -4.15 8.38
N SER A 74 10.04 -4.77 8.51
CA SER A 74 9.31 -4.92 9.76
C SER A 74 8.88 -6.40 9.90
N PRO A 75 8.30 -6.81 11.05
CA PRO A 75 7.98 -8.23 11.23
C PRO A 75 7.14 -8.87 10.12
N ASN A 76 6.24 -8.11 9.50
CA ASN A 76 5.35 -8.65 8.47
C ASN A 76 5.59 -8.08 7.08
N ILE A 77 6.63 -7.24 6.91
CA ILE A 77 6.93 -6.63 5.61
C ILE A 77 8.43 -6.72 5.35
N GLN A 78 8.80 -7.25 4.20
CA GLN A 78 10.18 -7.31 3.73
C GLN A 78 10.29 -6.60 2.38
N PHE A 79 11.23 -5.69 2.28
CA PHE A 79 11.53 -4.98 1.05
C PHE A 79 12.73 -5.64 0.37
N HIS A 80 12.58 -5.86 -0.94
CA HIS A 80 13.62 -6.45 -1.77
C HIS A 80 14.14 -5.42 -2.77
N ASP A 81 15.24 -5.74 -3.41
CA ASP A 81 15.79 -4.90 -4.45
C ASP A 81 14.83 -4.77 -5.63
N GLN A 82 15.01 -3.72 -6.42
CA GLN A 82 14.24 -3.45 -7.65
C GLN A 82 12.74 -3.24 -7.46
N GLY A 83 12.35 -2.71 -6.31
CA GLY A 83 10.97 -2.32 -6.11
C GLY A 83 10.02 -3.41 -5.63
N GLU A 84 10.50 -4.60 -5.39
CA GLU A 84 9.67 -5.70 -4.88
C GLU A 84 9.59 -5.66 -3.35
N PHE A 85 8.46 -6.10 -2.81
CA PHE A 85 8.32 -6.33 -1.39
C PHE A 85 7.31 -7.44 -1.12
N GLU A 86 7.38 -7.98 0.08
CA GLU A 86 6.45 -8.98 0.57
C GLU A 86 5.74 -8.47 1.82
N ALA A 87 4.43 -8.62 1.86
CA ALA A 87 3.63 -8.32 3.03
C ALA A 87 2.81 -9.55 3.40
N VAL A 88 2.88 -9.94 4.66
CA VAL A 88 2.21 -11.14 5.16
C VAL A 88 0.84 -10.75 5.73
N ALA A 89 -0.22 -11.34 5.20
CA ALA A 89 -1.55 -11.20 5.77
C ALA A 89 -1.63 -11.95 7.10
N THR A 90 -2.25 -11.30 8.09
CA THR A 90 -2.45 -11.89 9.41
C THR A 90 -3.93 -11.88 9.77
N LEU A 91 -4.30 -12.68 10.77
CA LEU A 91 -5.68 -12.73 11.25
C LEU A 91 -6.12 -11.35 11.74
N ASP A 92 -7.26 -10.90 11.23
CA ASP A 92 -7.91 -9.70 11.72
C ASP A 92 -8.84 -10.09 12.89
N VAL A 93 -8.31 -9.99 14.10
CA VAL A 93 -9.00 -10.44 15.33
C VAL A 93 -10.33 -9.71 15.51
N ARG A 94 -10.36 -8.40 15.29
CA ARG A 94 -11.59 -7.61 15.42
C ARG A 94 -12.64 -8.06 14.40
N ALA A 95 -12.22 -8.25 13.17
CA ALA A 95 -13.11 -8.72 12.12
C ALA A 95 -13.65 -10.12 12.44
N GLN A 96 -12.81 -10.98 13.01
CA GLN A 96 -13.24 -12.31 13.43
C GLN A 96 -14.32 -12.24 14.52
N GLU A 97 -14.15 -11.37 15.49
CA GLU A 97 -15.16 -11.16 16.53
C GLU A 97 -16.48 -10.62 15.95
N LEU A 98 -16.40 -9.64 15.05
CA LEU A 98 -17.58 -9.13 14.36
C LEU A 98 -18.30 -10.22 13.57
N LEU A 99 -17.52 -11.06 12.87
CA LEU A 99 -18.10 -12.15 12.09
C LEU A 99 -18.87 -13.14 12.96
N LYS A 100 -18.39 -13.40 14.17
CA LYS A 100 -19.05 -14.29 15.12
C LYS A 100 -20.31 -13.67 15.73
N ASN A 101 -20.28 -12.37 16.02
CA ASN A 101 -21.32 -11.73 16.84
C ASN A 101 -22.30 -10.92 16.02
N ASP A 102 -21.90 -10.35 14.90
CA ASP A 102 -22.73 -9.46 14.08
C ASP A 102 -22.23 -9.45 12.64
N THR A 103 -22.75 -10.35 11.84
CA THR A 103 -22.35 -10.50 10.42
C THR A 103 -22.57 -9.21 9.63
N HIS A 104 -23.64 -8.48 9.92
CA HIS A 104 -23.91 -7.22 9.23
C HIS A 104 -22.81 -6.19 9.52
N ALA A 105 -22.44 -6.06 10.78
CA ALA A 105 -21.34 -5.18 11.18
C ALA A 105 -20.00 -5.61 10.56
N TYR A 106 -19.77 -6.93 10.45
CA TYR A 106 -18.59 -7.46 9.77
C TYR A 106 -18.54 -7.01 8.31
N VAL A 107 -19.63 -7.17 7.58
CA VAL A 107 -19.69 -6.79 6.16
C VAL A 107 -19.46 -5.28 6.00
N GLN A 108 -20.09 -4.48 6.85
CA GLN A 108 -19.88 -3.02 6.83
C GLN A 108 -18.41 -2.64 7.10
N ASP A 109 -17.78 -3.29 8.07
CA ASP A 109 -16.37 -3.07 8.39
C ASP A 109 -15.47 -3.37 7.19
N GLN A 110 -15.71 -4.49 6.51
CA GLN A 110 -14.93 -4.89 5.34
C GLN A 110 -15.15 -3.94 4.16
N ILE A 111 -16.38 -3.49 3.94
CA ILE A 111 -16.71 -2.53 2.88
C ILE A 111 -16.00 -1.20 3.17
N GLN A 112 -16.01 -0.74 4.41
CA GLN A 112 -15.31 0.49 4.78
C GLN A 112 -13.81 0.38 4.52
N LYS A 113 -13.19 -0.71 4.92
CA LYS A 113 -11.76 -0.97 4.65
C LYS A 113 -11.48 -0.99 3.15
N MET A 114 -12.35 -1.64 2.38
CA MET A 114 -12.23 -1.69 0.92
C MET A 114 -12.30 -0.29 0.31
N SER A 115 -13.24 0.53 0.77
CA SER A 115 -13.42 1.91 0.30
C SER A 115 -12.19 2.76 0.59
N GLU A 116 -11.66 2.70 1.82
CA GLU A 116 -10.45 3.42 2.21
C GLU A 116 -9.25 2.98 1.36
N ASN A 117 -9.11 1.67 1.17
CA ASN A 117 -8.05 1.11 0.37
C ASN A 117 -8.11 1.57 -1.09
N LEU A 118 -9.32 1.62 -1.66
CA LEU A 118 -9.53 2.09 -3.03
C LEU A 118 -9.14 3.56 -3.17
N ILE A 119 -9.50 4.38 -2.18
CA ILE A 119 -9.14 5.82 -2.19
C ILE A 119 -7.62 5.98 -2.15
N HIS A 120 -6.93 5.25 -1.28
CA HIS A 120 -5.47 5.30 -1.19
C HIS A 120 -4.80 4.85 -2.50
N ASN A 121 -5.31 3.78 -3.10
CA ASN A 121 -4.80 3.30 -4.39
C ASN A 121 -4.98 4.36 -5.48
N ARG A 122 -6.17 4.88 -5.63
CA ARG A 122 -6.47 5.87 -6.67
C ARG A 122 -5.67 7.15 -6.48
N LEU A 123 -5.50 7.60 -5.25
CA LEU A 123 -4.68 8.78 -4.97
C LEU A 123 -3.23 8.55 -5.40
N ALA A 124 -2.65 7.41 -5.06
CA ALA A 124 -1.28 7.10 -5.43
C ALA A 124 -1.13 6.99 -6.96
N VAL A 125 -2.07 6.33 -7.63
CA VAL A 125 -2.08 6.22 -9.09
C VAL A 125 -2.16 7.60 -9.74
N GLU A 126 -3.04 8.46 -9.25
CA GLU A 126 -3.22 9.81 -9.79
C GLU A 126 -1.97 10.68 -9.58
N LEU A 127 -1.37 10.60 -8.38
CA LEU A 127 -0.14 11.33 -8.10
C LEU A 127 1.01 10.88 -9.01
N LEU A 128 1.11 9.58 -9.25
CA LEU A 128 2.13 9.05 -10.15
C LEU A 128 1.89 9.52 -11.58
N ARG A 129 0.63 9.50 -12.02
CA ARG A 129 0.26 9.98 -13.36
C ARG A 129 0.60 11.46 -13.54
N GLN A 130 0.27 12.30 -12.56
CA GLN A 130 0.59 13.72 -12.60
C GLN A 130 2.09 13.97 -12.61
N LYS A 131 2.83 13.20 -11.83
CA LYS A 131 4.28 13.30 -11.78
C LYS A 131 4.90 12.99 -13.14
N ARG A 132 4.48 11.90 -13.77
CA ARG A 132 4.94 11.51 -15.11
C ARG A 132 4.58 12.56 -16.17
N LYS A 133 3.40 13.12 -16.08
CA LYS A 133 2.94 14.18 -16.99
C LYS A 133 3.80 15.43 -16.87
N LYS A 134 4.14 15.85 -15.65
CA LYS A 134 5.03 16.99 -15.40
C LYS A 134 6.42 16.74 -15.94
N GLU A 135 6.96 15.55 -15.75
CA GLU A 135 8.28 15.17 -16.28
C GLU A 135 8.30 15.22 -17.80
N THR A 136 7.28 14.69 -18.45
CA THR A 136 7.15 14.74 -19.91
C THR A 136 7.05 16.18 -20.39
N ALA A 137 6.25 17.01 -19.76
CA ALA A 137 6.12 18.42 -20.12
C ALA A 137 7.44 19.17 -19.95
N TYR A 138 8.16 18.91 -18.87
CA TYR A 138 9.48 19.49 -18.62
C TYR A 138 10.48 19.10 -19.72
N LEU A 139 10.51 17.83 -20.11
CA LEU A 139 11.39 17.35 -21.17
C LEU A 139 11.05 17.99 -22.52
N ASN A 140 9.77 18.25 -22.80
CA ASN A 140 9.33 18.85 -24.05
C ASN A 140 9.66 20.33 -24.14
N LEU A 141 9.95 20.99 -23.01
CA LEU A 141 10.36 22.42 -23.01
C LEU A 141 11.84 22.58 -23.35
N GLN A 142 12.59 21.53 -23.36
CA GLN A 142 14.01 21.53 -23.75
C GLN A 142 14.15 21.17 -25.23
#